data_478fa677c335bdcbc8f6271ac24343bf
#
_entry.id   478fa677c335bdcbc8f6271ac24343bf
#
_cell.length_a   1.000
_cell.length_b   1.000
_cell.length_c   1.000
_cell.angle_alpha   90.00
_cell.angle_beta   90.00
_cell.angle_gamma   90.00
#
_symmetry.space_group_name_H-M   'P 1'
#
loop_
_entity.id
_entity.type
_entity.pdbx_description
1 polymer ?
#
loop_
_entity_poly.entity_id
_entity_poly.type
_entity_poly.pdbx_seq_one_letter_code
_entity_poly.pdbx_strand_id
1 'polypeptide(L)'
;NKEAVSIAYRGNIVDLLERLVERNINIELGSDQTSLHNPWAGGYYPAGISLEQANKMISNNPNQFKKEVKKTLVRHTNAINTLCEKGMYFFDYGNAFLLEASRSGADILNQKGDFKYPSYVQDIMGPMCFDYGFGPFRWVCSSNNPKDLEITDRITTEVLENIMSTSPEEIKLQMNDNINWIKAARENKMVVGSESRILYADAEGRMKIAEAFNN
;
A
#
# COMPACT_ATOMS: atom_id res chain seq x y z
N ASN A 1 23.60 -18.42 4.73
CA ASN A 1 22.41 -18.99 5.36
C ASN A 1 21.23 -18.85 4.40
N LYS A 2 20.47 -19.93 4.22
CA LYS A 2 19.21 -19.90 3.43
C LYS A 2 18.03 -19.61 4.39
N GLU A 3 18.08 -18.47 5.04
CA GLU A 3 17.03 -18.01 5.96
C GLU A 3 16.25 -16.87 5.31
N ALA A 4 14.91 -16.94 5.36
CA ALA A 4 14.07 -15.81 5.01
C ALA A 4 14.09 -14.80 6.17
N VAL A 5 14.46 -13.55 5.88
CA VAL A 5 14.53 -12.47 6.87
C VAL A 5 13.78 -11.25 6.38
N SER A 6 13.15 -10.52 7.31
CA SER A 6 12.58 -9.21 7.04
C SER A 6 13.53 -8.12 7.54
N ILE A 7 13.81 -7.14 6.69
CA ILE A 7 14.70 -6.02 7.01
C ILE A 7 13.91 -4.72 6.93
N ALA A 8 13.89 -3.94 8.03
CA ALA A 8 13.32 -2.61 8.03
C ALA A 8 14.44 -1.56 7.85
N TYR A 9 14.25 -0.65 6.90
CA TYR A 9 15.11 0.50 6.70
C TYR A 9 14.39 1.78 7.14
N ARG A 10 15.01 2.56 8.01
CA ARG A 10 14.50 3.87 8.42
C ARG A 10 15.26 4.96 7.71
N GLY A 11 14.66 5.53 6.67
CA GLY A 11 15.26 6.58 5.86
C GLY A 11 14.40 6.95 4.68
N ASN A 12 14.93 7.78 3.79
CA ASN A 12 14.25 8.09 2.55
C ASN A 12 14.42 6.92 1.56
N ILE A 13 13.32 6.49 0.94
CA ILE A 13 13.34 5.36 0.00
C ILE A 13 14.26 5.60 -1.20
N VAL A 14 14.39 6.85 -1.64
CA VAL A 14 15.25 7.20 -2.79
C VAL A 14 16.72 6.93 -2.46
N ASP A 15 17.18 7.30 -1.25
CA ASP A 15 18.53 7.04 -0.80
C ASP A 15 18.82 5.53 -0.75
N LEU A 16 17.82 4.72 -0.33
CA LEU A 16 17.94 3.27 -0.35
C LEU A 16 18.05 2.72 -1.76
N LEU A 17 17.14 3.12 -2.67
CA LEU A 17 17.13 2.61 -4.05
C LEU A 17 18.41 3.00 -4.80
N GLU A 18 18.87 4.25 -4.67
CA GLU A 18 20.14 4.69 -5.25
C GLU A 18 21.32 3.86 -4.70
N ARG A 19 21.30 3.54 -3.41
CA ARG A 19 22.33 2.70 -2.78
C ARG A 19 22.31 1.27 -3.30
N LEU A 20 21.12 0.71 -3.57
CA LEU A 20 20.97 -0.62 -4.19
C LEU A 20 21.52 -0.62 -5.62
N VAL A 21 21.24 0.44 -6.39
CA VAL A 21 21.79 0.65 -7.75
C VAL A 21 23.33 0.71 -7.69
N GLU A 22 23.90 1.57 -6.84
CA GLU A 22 25.35 1.74 -6.68
C GLU A 22 26.07 0.44 -6.32
N ARG A 23 25.47 -0.34 -5.43
CA ARG A 23 26.02 -1.62 -4.97
C ARG A 23 25.73 -2.80 -5.90
N ASN A 24 25.04 -2.55 -7.00
CA ASN A 24 24.62 -3.57 -7.96
C ASN A 24 23.88 -4.74 -7.29
N ILE A 25 22.98 -4.43 -6.37
CA ILE A 25 22.14 -5.44 -5.70
C ILE A 25 20.98 -5.77 -6.62
N ASN A 26 20.76 -7.06 -6.88
CA ASN A 26 19.62 -7.55 -7.63
C ASN A 26 18.37 -7.54 -6.75
N ILE A 27 17.31 -6.93 -7.24
CA ILE A 27 15.98 -6.91 -6.64
C ILE A 27 15.03 -7.58 -7.64
N GLU A 28 14.28 -8.56 -7.19
CA GLU A 28 13.34 -9.28 -8.05
C GLU A 28 11.99 -8.58 -8.14
N LEU A 29 11.53 -7.96 -7.04
CA LEU A 29 10.22 -7.34 -6.93
C LEU A 29 10.31 -6.01 -6.20
N GLY A 30 9.69 -4.98 -6.73
CA GLY A 30 9.59 -3.65 -6.14
C GLY A 30 8.17 -3.10 -6.20
N SER A 31 7.79 -2.34 -5.17
CA SER A 31 6.51 -1.63 -5.13
C SER A 31 6.68 -0.32 -4.38
N ASP A 32 5.98 0.73 -4.80
CA ASP A 32 5.88 1.98 -4.05
C ASP A 32 4.49 2.15 -3.43
N GLN A 33 4.44 2.38 -2.13
CA GLN A 33 3.23 2.67 -1.36
C GLN A 33 3.21 4.09 -0.80
N THR A 34 4.16 4.93 -1.19
CA THR A 34 4.22 6.32 -0.71
C THR A 34 2.95 7.07 -1.09
N SER A 35 2.29 7.70 -0.12
CA SER A 35 1.05 8.46 -0.38
C SER A 35 1.36 9.76 -1.12
N LEU A 36 1.13 9.77 -2.42
CA LEU A 36 1.34 10.91 -3.30
C LEU A 36 0.05 11.63 -3.70
N HIS A 37 -1.05 11.40 -2.96
CA HIS A 37 -2.30 12.14 -3.16
C HIS A 37 -2.15 13.64 -2.84
N ASN A 38 -1.27 13.98 -1.90
CA ASN A 38 -0.89 15.37 -1.61
C ASN A 38 0.60 15.46 -1.26
N PRO A 39 1.51 15.33 -2.23
CA PRO A 39 2.94 15.34 -1.96
C PRO A 39 3.48 16.71 -1.53
N TRP A 40 2.72 17.78 -1.80
CA TRP A 40 3.17 19.17 -1.66
C TRP A 40 3.10 19.71 -0.23
N ALA A 41 2.38 19.03 0.65
CA ALA A 41 2.15 19.41 2.04
C ALA A 41 2.67 18.37 3.05
N GLY A 42 3.73 17.64 2.70
CA GLY A 42 4.36 16.66 3.57
C GLY A 42 3.88 15.22 3.39
N GLY A 43 3.13 14.92 2.32
CA GLY A 43 2.81 13.53 1.93
C GLY A 43 4.01 12.80 1.32
N TYR A 44 5.01 13.54 0.82
CA TYR A 44 6.26 12.99 0.28
C TYR A 44 7.44 13.89 0.66
N TYR A 45 8.45 13.32 1.28
CA TYR A 45 9.60 14.07 1.76
C TYR A 45 10.78 14.02 0.78
N PRO A 46 11.40 15.17 0.47
CA PRO A 46 12.57 15.22 -0.40
C PRO A 46 13.76 14.43 0.14
N ALA A 47 14.47 13.71 -0.72
CA ALA A 47 15.72 13.05 -0.39
C ALA A 47 16.87 14.05 -0.24
N GLY A 48 17.81 13.75 0.64
CA GLY A 48 19.00 14.58 0.88
C GLY A 48 18.78 15.78 1.81
N ILE A 49 17.57 15.93 2.38
CA ILE A 49 17.26 16.92 3.43
C ILE A 49 16.70 16.21 4.66
N SER A 50 17.03 16.77 5.85
CA SER A 50 16.49 16.22 7.09
C SER A 50 14.98 16.50 7.21
N LEU A 51 14.28 15.67 8.00
CA LEU A 51 12.85 15.86 8.28
C LEU A 51 12.57 17.26 8.86
N GLU A 52 13.44 17.74 9.75
CA GLU A 52 13.31 19.07 10.35
C GLU A 52 13.46 20.18 9.31
N GLN A 53 14.44 20.07 8.42
CA GLN A 53 14.64 21.04 7.33
C GLN A 53 13.43 21.03 6.36
N ALA A 54 12.93 19.86 6.01
CA ALA A 54 11.76 19.72 5.16
C ALA A 54 10.52 20.35 5.81
N ASN A 55 10.25 20.10 7.10
CA ASN A 55 9.14 20.73 7.82
C ASN A 55 9.24 22.25 7.89
N LYS A 56 10.45 22.80 8.14
CA LYS A 56 10.69 24.23 8.08
C LYS A 56 10.45 24.79 6.67
N MET A 57 10.83 24.04 5.65
CA MET A 57 10.64 24.44 4.25
C MET A 57 9.16 24.46 3.87
N ILE A 58 8.35 23.47 4.30
CA ILE A 58 6.90 23.45 4.09
C ILE A 58 6.25 24.75 4.62
N SER A 59 6.62 25.16 5.83
CA SER A 59 6.05 26.33 6.49
C SER A 59 6.56 27.65 5.92
N ASN A 60 7.85 27.76 5.63
CA ASN A 60 8.48 29.05 5.31
C ASN A 60 8.69 29.29 3.82
N ASN A 61 8.80 28.21 3.02
CA ASN A 61 9.06 28.29 1.58
C ASN A 61 8.43 27.09 0.83
N PRO A 62 7.09 27.00 0.77
CA PRO A 62 6.40 25.87 0.16
C PRO A 62 6.73 25.67 -1.33
N ASN A 63 7.05 26.75 -2.04
CA ASN A 63 7.46 26.66 -3.44
C ASN A 63 8.82 25.96 -3.59
N GLN A 64 9.77 26.19 -2.69
CA GLN A 64 11.04 25.48 -2.69
C GLN A 64 10.84 24.02 -2.29
N PHE A 65 10.01 23.73 -1.28
CA PHE A 65 9.64 22.36 -0.93
C PHE A 65 9.10 21.60 -2.13
N LYS A 66 8.17 22.19 -2.87
CA LYS A 66 7.61 21.61 -4.09
C LYS A 66 8.67 21.31 -5.15
N LYS A 67 9.65 22.19 -5.33
CA LYS A 67 10.76 21.98 -6.27
C LYS A 67 11.62 20.78 -5.84
N GLU A 68 11.93 20.66 -4.55
CA GLU A 68 12.74 19.54 -4.04
C GLU A 68 11.97 18.20 -4.10
N VAL A 69 10.66 18.21 -3.85
CA VAL A 69 9.80 17.04 -4.07
C VAL A 69 9.86 16.58 -5.53
N LYS A 70 9.70 17.49 -6.49
CA LYS A 70 9.77 17.15 -7.93
C LYS A 70 11.12 16.55 -8.32
N LYS A 71 12.22 17.15 -7.87
CA LYS A 71 13.57 16.60 -8.11
C LYS A 71 13.71 15.20 -7.53
N THR A 72 13.18 14.99 -6.35
CA THR A 72 13.24 13.70 -5.66
C THR A 72 12.43 12.64 -6.39
N LEU A 73 11.23 12.98 -6.90
CA LEU A 73 10.43 12.07 -7.72
C LEU A 73 11.15 11.65 -9.02
N VAL A 74 11.88 12.56 -9.65
CA VAL A 74 12.71 12.23 -10.82
C VAL A 74 13.84 11.27 -10.42
N ARG A 75 14.55 11.52 -9.32
CA ARG A 75 15.59 10.61 -8.80
C ARG A 75 15.01 9.23 -8.47
N HIS A 76 13.86 9.21 -7.79
CA HIS A 76 13.14 7.98 -7.42
C HIS A 76 12.85 7.13 -8.67
N THR A 77 12.24 7.76 -9.68
CA THR A 77 11.93 7.10 -10.94
C THR A 77 13.18 6.59 -11.65
N ASN A 78 14.26 7.37 -11.70
CA ASN A 78 15.53 6.94 -12.33
C ASN A 78 16.12 5.70 -11.65
N ALA A 79 16.08 5.66 -10.31
CA ALA A 79 16.55 4.48 -9.57
C ALA A 79 15.67 3.25 -9.85
N ILE A 80 14.34 3.41 -9.89
CA ILE A 80 13.41 2.33 -10.29
C ILE A 80 13.72 1.86 -11.71
N ASN A 81 13.83 2.77 -12.68
CA ASN A 81 14.13 2.43 -14.07
C ASN A 81 15.43 1.59 -14.17
N THR A 82 16.49 2.03 -13.48
CA THR A 82 17.78 1.31 -13.47
C THR A 82 17.66 -0.09 -12.85
N LEU A 83 16.88 -0.25 -11.79
CA LEU A 83 16.64 -1.57 -11.19
C LEU A 83 15.78 -2.46 -12.08
N CYS A 84 14.80 -1.90 -12.78
CA CYS A 84 13.96 -2.62 -13.74
C CYS A 84 14.76 -3.08 -14.98
N GLU A 85 15.69 -2.27 -15.45
CA GLU A 85 16.64 -2.66 -16.52
C GLU A 85 17.53 -3.85 -16.10
N LYS A 86 17.74 -4.03 -14.79
CA LYS A 86 18.46 -5.17 -14.21
C LYS A 86 17.57 -6.37 -13.89
N GLY A 87 16.25 -6.28 -14.17
CA GLY A 87 15.31 -7.40 -14.03
C GLY A 87 14.31 -7.27 -12.88
N MET A 88 14.27 -6.15 -12.15
CA MET A 88 13.23 -5.93 -11.15
C MET A 88 11.85 -5.80 -11.82
N TYR A 89 10.85 -6.55 -11.34
CA TYR A 89 9.46 -6.27 -11.64
C TYR A 89 8.95 -5.20 -10.68
N PHE A 90 8.51 -4.06 -11.21
CA PHE A 90 7.98 -2.96 -10.40
C PHE A 90 6.51 -2.70 -10.71
N PHE A 91 5.74 -2.39 -9.67
CA PHE A 91 4.37 -1.90 -9.77
C PHE A 91 4.11 -0.76 -8.77
N ASP A 92 3.30 0.21 -9.18
CA ASP A 92 2.75 1.22 -8.28
C ASP A 92 1.57 0.62 -7.52
N TYR A 93 1.52 0.82 -6.21
CA TYR A 93 0.40 0.31 -5.39
C TYR A 93 -0.94 1.03 -5.63
N GLY A 94 -0.93 2.16 -6.33
CA GLY A 94 -2.13 2.96 -6.60
C GLY A 94 -2.25 4.23 -5.75
N ASN A 95 -1.14 4.71 -5.20
CA ASN A 95 -1.07 5.91 -4.36
C ASN A 95 -0.59 7.17 -5.13
N ALA A 96 -0.87 7.23 -6.44
CA ALA A 96 -0.55 8.34 -7.35
C ALA A 96 0.95 8.55 -7.65
N PHE A 97 1.83 7.58 -7.38
CA PHE A 97 3.27 7.70 -7.67
C PHE A 97 3.53 7.92 -9.17
N LEU A 98 2.99 7.07 -10.04
CA LEU A 98 3.18 7.17 -11.50
C LEU A 98 2.72 8.53 -12.04
N LEU A 99 1.56 9.01 -11.57
CA LEU A 99 0.99 10.29 -11.99
C LEU A 99 1.86 11.47 -11.54
N GLU A 100 2.30 11.51 -10.29
CA GLU A 100 3.09 12.63 -9.77
C GLU A 100 4.55 12.60 -10.28
N ALA A 101 5.10 11.42 -10.54
CA ALA A 101 6.37 11.26 -11.23
C ALA A 101 6.30 11.85 -12.65
N SER A 102 5.26 11.49 -13.42
CA SER A 102 5.02 12.06 -14.76
C SER A 102 4.88 13.59 -14.73
N ARG A 103 4.07 14.12 -13.81
CA ARG A 103 3.88 15.59 -13.61
C ARG A 103 5.17 16.30 -13.17
N SER A 104 6.10 15.56 -12.62
CA SER A 104 7.42 16.07 -12.21
C SER A 104 8.46 16.02 -13.31
N GLY A 105 8.12 15.48 -14.48
CA GLY A 105 9.00 15.34 -15.64
C GLY A 105 9.92 14.12 -15.59
N ALA A 106 9.57 13.12 -14.77
CA ALA A 106 10.32 11.87 -14.72
C ALA A 106 10.06 11.00 -15.97
N ASP A 107 11.04 10.20 -16.35
CA ASP A 107 10.94 9.23 -17.45
C ASP A 107 10.14 8.00 -17.03
N ILE A 108 8.83 8.16 -16.91
CA ILE A 108 7.88 7.15 -16.45
C ILE A 108 6.87 6.73 -17.52
N LEU A 109 6.87 7.37 -18.67
CA LEU A 109 5.96 7.06 -19.78
C LEU A 109 6.70 6.30 -20.88
N ASN A 110 5.99 5.37 -21.51
CA ASN A 110 6.45 4.69 -22.72
C ASN A 110 6.26 5.56 -23.97
N GLN A 111 6.66 5.07 -25.13
CA GLN A 111 6.57 5.80 -26.41
C GLN A 111 5.12 6.10 -26.84
N LYS A 112 4.13 5.40 -26.29
CA LYS A 112 2.70 5.61 -26.56
C LYS A 112 2.06 6.62 -25.63
N GLY A 113 2.78 7.05 -24.58
CA GLY A 113 2.28 7.93 -23.54
C GLY A 113 1.62 7.23 -22.35
N ASP A 114 1.64 5.89 -22.33
CA ASP A 114 1.18 5.11 -21.19
C ASP A 114 2.26 5.01 -20.11
N PHE A 115 1.88 4.67 -18.87
CA PHE A 115 2.87 4.40 -17.83
C PHE A 115 3.72 3.15 -18.17
N LYS A 116 5.01 3.21 -17.85
CA LYS A 116 5.95 2.08 -18.04
C LYS A 116 5.64 0.90 -17.12
N TYR A 117 5.05 1.17 -15.97
CA TYR A 117 4.78 0.20 -14.91
C TYR A 117 3.30 0.09 -14.62
N PRO A 118 2.80 -1.10 -14.25
CA PRO A 118 1.40 -1.28 -13.90
C PRO A 118 1.07 -0.65 -12.55
N SER A 119 -0.18 -0.25 -12.38
CA SER A 119 -0.79 0.05 -11.09
C SER A 119 -1.38 -1.24 -10.50
N TYR A 120 -1.00 -1.56 -9.27
CA TYR A 120 -1.56 -2.72 -8.56
C TYR A 120 -3.08 -2.69 -8.50
N VAL A 121 -3.65 -1.51 -8.18
CA VAL A 121 -5.10 -1.35 -8.04
C VAL A 121 -5.81 -1.46 -9.39
N GLN A 122 -5.30 -0.75 -10.43
CA GLN A 122 -6.00 -0.65 -11.72
C GLN A 122 -5.72 -1.84 -12.64
N ASP A 123 -4.45 -2.23 -12.75
CA ASP A 123 -4.00 -3.16 -13.79
C ASP A 123 -3.86 -4.59 -13.27
N ILE A 124 -3.75 -4.79 -11.96
CA ILE A 124 -3.61 -6.12 -11.35
C ILE A 124 -4.89 -6.50 -10.61
N MET A 125 -5.25 -5.80 -9.54
CA MET A 125 -6.42 -6.15 -8.74
C MET A 125 -7.75 -5.80 -9.40
N GLY A 126 -7.80 -4.77 -10.25
CA GLY A 126 -8.99 -4.42 -11.02
C GLY A 126 -9.52 -5.64 -11.78
N PRO A 127 -8.80 -6.13 -12.80
CA PRO A 127 -9.25 -7.26 -13.61
C PRO A 127 -9.28 -8.60 -12.87
N MET A 128 -8.49 -8.78 -11.80
CA MET A 128 -8.48 -10.04 -11.06
C MET A 128 -9.57 -10.16 -9.99
N CYS A 129 -9.99 -9.05 -9.40
CA CYS A 129 -10.85 -9.07 -8.22
C CYS A 129 -11.98 -8.05 -8.31
N PHE A 130 -11.68 -6.77 -8.53
CA PHE A 130 -12.65 -5.68 -8.36
C PHE A 130 -13.76 -5.70 -9.41
N ASP A 131 -13.44 -6.06 -10.66
CA ASP A 131 -14.41 -6.19 -11.75
C ASP A 131 -15.43 -7.32 -11.49
N TYR A 132 -15.08 -8.29 -10.63
CA TYR A 132 -15.95 -9.37 -10.18
C TYR A 132 -16.65 -9.06 -8.85
N GLY A 133 -16.54 -7.84 -8.33
CA GLY A 133 -17.18 -7.44 -7.08
C GLY A 133 -16.46 -7.90 -5.82
N PHE A 134 -15.29 -8.56 -5.94
CA PHE A 134 -14.45 -8.95 -4.82
C PHE A 134 -13.46 -7.83 -4.50
N GLY A 135 -13.54 -7.26 -3.30
CA GLY A 135 -12.74 -6.09 -2.96
C GLY A 135 -12.52 -5.90 -1.46
N PRO A 136 -11.75 -4.88 -1.10
CA PRO A 136 -11.40 -4.61 0.29
C PRO A 136 -12.62 -4.11 1.08
N PHE A 137 -12.69 -4.57 2.33
CA PHE A 137 -13.55 -4.03 3.37
C PHE A 137 -12.70 -3.67 4.58
N ARG A 138 -12.69 -2.41 4.93
CA ARG A 138 -11.95 -1.89 6.07
C ARG A 138 -12.90 -1.26 7.07
N TRP A 139 -12.72 -1.60 8.35
CA TRP A 139 -13.40 -0.88 9.43
C TRP A 139 -12.39 -0.29 10.41
N VAL A 140 -12.83 0.76 11.08
CA VAL A 140 -12.04 1.48 12.09
C VAL A 140 -12.92 1.68 13.32
N CYS A 141 -12.40 1.28 14.48
CA CYS A 141 -13.05 1.54 15.76
C CYS A 141 -12.74 2.99 16.19
N SER A 142 -13.71 3.89 16.05
CA SER A 142 -13.55 5.32 16.34
C SER A 142 -13.21 5.63 17.80
N SER A 143 -13.52 4.72 18.71
CA SER A 143 -13.11 4.78 20.12
C SER A 143 -11.60 4.63 20.33
N ASN A 144 -10.88 4.09 19.34
CA ASN A 144 -9.49 3.68 19.45
C ASN A 144 -9.22 2.74 20.63
N ASN A 145 -10.21 1.94 21.00
CA ASN A 145 -10.15 0.97 22.08
C ASN A 145 -9.91 -0.44 21.51
N PRO A 146 -8.84 -1.15 21.88
CA PRO A 146 -8.56 -2.51 21.40
C PRO A 146 -9.70 -3.51 21.66
N LYS A 147 -10.49 -3.32 22.73
CA LYS A 147 -11.63 -4.19 23.03
C LYS A 147 -12.74 -4.08 21.99
N ASP A 148 -12.94 -2.90 21.41
CA ASP A 148 -13.96 -2.74 20.36
C ASP A 148 -13.51 -3.40 19.06
N LEU A 149 -12.21 -3.41 18.79
CA LEU A 149 -11.64 -4.17 17.65
C LEU A 149 -11.80 -5.69 17.89
N GLU A 150 -11.60 -6.19 19.11
CA GLU A 150 -11.85 -7.60 19.44
C GLU A 150 -13.33 -7.99 19.25
N ILE A 151 -14.26 -7.10 19.59
CA ILE A 151 -15.69 -7.32 19.37
C ILE A 151 -16.01 -7.39 17.89
N THR A 152 -15.54 -6.42 17.10
CA THR A 152 -15.79 -6.40 15.65
C THR A 152 -15.09 -7.54 14.91
N ASP A 153 -13.90 -7.95 15.33
CA ASP A 153 -13.23 -9.16 14.84
C ASP A 153 -14.07 -10.42 15.07
N ARG A 154 -14.67 -10.55 16.27
CA ARG A 154 -15.55 -11.69 16.60
C ARG A 154 -16.81 -11.68 15.74
N ILE A 155 -17.50 -10.54 15.67
CA ILE A 155 -18.71 -10.39 14.83
C ILE A 155 -18.39 -10.75 13.38
N THR A 156 -17.28 -10.25 12.84
CA THR A 156 -16.85 -10.57 11.47
C THR A 156 -16.61 -12.05 11.29
N THR A 157 -15.94 -12.71 12.24
CA THR A 157 -15.68 -14.15 12.17
C THR A 157 -16.99 -14.94 12.16
N GLU A 158 -17.96 -14.61 13.04
CA GLU A 158 -19.26 -15.25 13.08
C GLU A 158 -20.05 -15.08 11.78
N VAL A 159 -20.01 -13.89 11.15
CA VAL A 159 -20.62 -13.65 9.83
C VAL A 159 -19.98 -14.52 8.75
N LEU A 160 -18.65 -14.58 8.71
CA LEU A 160 -17.93 -15.39 7.71
C LEU A 160 -18.22 -16.88 7.89
N GLU A 161 -18.25 -17.39 9.12
CA GLU A 161 -18.61 -18.79 9.44
C GLU A 161 -20.05 -19.13 8.96
N ASN A 162 -20.99 -18.20 9.20
CA ASN A 162 -22.36 -18.37 8.73
C ASN A 162 -22.45 -18.43 7.20
N ILE A 163 -21.73 -17.54 6.47
CA ILE A 163 -21.69 -17.58 5.01
C ILE A 163 -21.04 -18.88 4.53
N MET A 164 -19.94 -19.31 5.15
CA MET A 164 -19.24 -20.55 4.81
C MET A 164 -20.16 -21.78 4.89
N SER A 165 -21.11 -21.81 5.82
CA SER A 165 -21.99 -22.97 6.03
C SER A 165 -22.79 -23.36 4.77
N THR A 166 -23.08 -22.39 3.90
CA THR A 166 -23.87 -22.56 2.68
C THR A 166 -23.11 -22.33 1.39
N SER A 167 -21.81 -22.00 1.49
CA SER A 167 -20.95 -21.66 0.34
C SER A 167 -20.34 -22.91 -0.32
N PRO A 168 -20.01 -22.85 -1.64
CA PRO A 168 -19.15 -23.84 -2.30
C PRO A 168 -17.75 -23.92 -1.66
N GLU A 169 -17.06 -25.05 -1.86
CA GLU A 169 -15.75 -25.30 -1.23
C GLU A 169 -14.69 -24.26 -1.59
N GLU A 170 -14.69 -23.77 -2.83
CA GLU A 170 -13.76 -22.76 -3.32
C GLU A 170 -13.91 -21.44 -2.54
N ILE A 171 -15.14 -21.08 -2.20
CA ILE A 171 -15.45 -19.87 -1.42
C ILE A 171 -15.11 -20.07 0.06
N LYS A 172 -15.32 -21.28 0.59
CA LYS A 172 -14.95 -21.60 1.98
C LYS A 172 -13.46 -21.40 2.24
N LEU A 173 -12.58 -21.77 1.29
CA LEU A 173 -11.14 -21.58 1.42
C LEU A 173 -10.81 -20.10 1.63
N GLN A 174 -11.34 -19.21 0.81
CA GLN A 174 -11.09 -17.77 0.90
C GLN A 174 -11.63 -17.17 2.21
N MET A 175 -12.83 -17.58 2.65
CA MET A 175 -13.40 -17.11 3.92
C MET A 175 -12.58 -17.61 5.11
N ASN A 176 -12.10 -18.83 5.07
CA ASN A 176 -11.23 -19.38 6.10
C ASN A 176 -9.88 -18.62 6.17
N ASP A 177 -9.34 -18.20 5.05
CA ASP A 177 -8.15 -17.35 5.00
C ASP A 177 -8.39 -16.00 5.69
N ASN A 178 -9.55 -15.37 5.49
CA ASN A 178 -9.94 -14.17 6.21
C ASN A 178 -10.04 -14.39 7.73
N ILE A 179 -10.66 -15.50 8.16
CA ILE A 179 -10.76 -15.87 9.58
C ILE A 179 -9.37 -16.08 10.19
N ASN A 180 -8.50 -16.80 9.51
CA ASN A 180 -7.11 -17.02 9.93
C ASN A 180 -6.33 -15.70 9.99
N TRP A 181 -6.54 -14.81 9.02
CA TRP A 181 -5.95 -13.47 9.03
C TRP A 181 -6.39 -12.66 10.25
N ILE A 182 -7.69 -12.60 10.55
CA ILE A 182 -8.24 -11.88 11.71
C ILE A 182 -7.63 -12.44 13.00
N LYS A 183 -7.56 -13.77 13.12
CA LYS A 183 -6.98 -14.45 14.29
C LYS A 183 -5.49 -14.10 14.44
N ALA A 184 -4.69 -14.24 13.40
CA ALA A 184 -3.27 -13.93 13.40
C ALA A 184 -3.02 -12.43 13.68
N ALA A 185 -3.83 -11.54 13.10
CA ALA A 185 -3.73 -10.12 13.34
C ALA A 185 -4.00 -9.74 14.80
N ARG A 186 -4.99 -10.38 15.43
CA ARG A 186 -5.29 -10.20 16.85
C ARG A 186 -4.17 -10.74 17.75
N GLU A 187 -3.70 -11.95 17.51
CA GLU A 187 -2.62 -12.57 18.29
C GLU A 187 -1.33 -11.75 18.25
N ASN A 188 -1.02 -11.15 17.11
CA ASN A 188 0.15 -10.31 16.89
C ASN A 188 -0.09 -8.82 17.15
N LYS A 189 -1.27 -8.43 17.65
CA LYS A 189 -1.67 -7.03 17.91
C LYS A 189 -1.43 -6.11 16.70
N MET A 190 -1.73 -6.62 15.52
CA MET A 190 -1.54 -5.87 14.28
C MET A 190 -2.72 -4.93 14.05
N VAL A 191 -2.40 -3.66 13.80
CA VAL A 191 -3.36 -2.60 13.44
C VAL A 191 -2.79 -1.75 12.31
N VAL A 192 -3.64 -1.01 11.60
CA VAL A 192 -3.25 -0.14 10.49
C VAL A 192 -3.53 1.32 10.85
N GLY A 193 -2.59 1.92 11.58
CA GLY A 193 -2.62 3.33 11.98
C GLY A 193 -3.57 3.66 13.14
N SER A 194 -4.58 2.83 13.39
CA SER A 194 -5.57 2.92 14.49
C SER A 194 -6.13 1.53 14.74
N GLU A 195 -6.99 1.36 15.76
CA GLU A 195 -7.72 0.12 15.98
C GLU A 195 -8.62 -0.18 14.78
N SER A 196 -8.09 -0.93 13.82
CA SER A 196 -8.71 -1.18 12.53
C SER A 196 -8.33 -2.54 11.96
N ARG A 197 -9.17 -3.05 11.06
CA ARG A 197 -8.95 -4.29 10.33
C ARG A 197 -9.30 -4.10 8.86
N ILE A 198 -8.68 -4.90 7.99
CA ILE A 198 -9.01 -4.99 6.58
C ILE A 198 -9.09 -6.46 6.19
N LEU A 199 -10.04 -6.79 5.34
CA LEU A 199 -10.14 -8.07 4.66
C LEU A 199 -10.61 -7.87 3.22
N TYR A 200 -10.64 -8.93 2.43
CA TYR A 200 -11.19 -8.93 1.08
C TYR A 200 -12.38 -9.89 1.03
N ALA A 201 -13.51 -9.41 0.54
CA ALA A 201 -14.73 -10.18 0.39
C ALA A 201 -15.54 -9.70 -0.82
N ASP A 202 -16.52 -10.51 -1.23
CA ASP A 202 -17.51 -10.11 -2.23
C ASP A 202 -18.50 -9.07 -1.68
N ALA A 203 -19.41 -8.60 -2.53
CA ALA A 203 -20.37 -7.58 -2.14
C ALA A 203 -21.30 -8.06 -1.02
N GLU A 204 -21.71 -9.33 -1.03
CA GLU A 204 -22.60 -9.93 -0.02
C GLU A 204 -21.87 -10.01 1.34
N GLY A 205 -20.66 -10.51 1.37
CA GLY A 205 -19.87 -10.62 2.58
C GLY A 205 -19.62 -9.26 3.22
N ARG A 206 -19.23 -8.26 2.42
CA ARG A 206 -19.01 -6.88 2.91
C ARG A 206 -20.28 -6.26 3.48
N MET A 207 -21.42 -6.46 2.81
CA MET A 207 -22.72 -5.96 3.27
C MET A 207 -23.15 -6.62 4.59
N LYS A 208 -23.07 -7.94 4.69
CA LYS A 208 -23.46 -8.68 5.90
C LYS A 208 -22.60 -8.31 7.11
N ILE A 209 -21.29 -8.11 6.92
CA ILE A 209 -20.42 -7.65 7.99
C ILE A 209 -20.81 -6.24 8.44
N ALA A 210 -21.05 -5.32 7.49
CA ALA A 210 -21.46 -3.96 7.82
C ALA A 210 -22.81 -3.92 8.53
N GLU A 211 -23.78 -4.72 8.14
CA GLU A 211 -25.07 -4.86 8.82
C GLU A 211 -24.93 -5.38 10.25
N ALA A 212 -24.07 -6.39 10.45
CA ALA A 212 -23.83 -6.96 11.77
C ALA A 212 -23.14 -5.98 12.75
N PHE A 213 -22.37 -5.01 12.24
CA PHE A 213 -21.79 -3.95 13.06
C PHE A 213 -22.81 -2.89 13.51
N ASN A 214 -23.94 -2.78 12.81
CA ASN A 214 -24.98 -1.78 13.10
C ASN A 214 -26.14 -2.34 13.95
N ASN A 215 -26.13 -3.62 14.28
CA ASN A 215 -27.11 -4.29 15.13
C ASN A 215 -26.55 -4.58 16.52
#